data_6e05b6dc62fea8f9f779a9e91ecc3729
#
_entry.id   6e05b6dc62fea8f9f779a9e91ecc3729
#
_cell.length_a   1.000
_cell.length_b   1.000
_cell.length_c   1.000
_cell.angle_alpha   90.00
_cell.angle_beta   90.00
_cell.angle_gamma   90.00
#
_symmetry.space_group_name_H-M   'P 1'
#
loop_
_entity.id
_entity.type
_entity.pdbx_description
1 polymer ?
#
loop_
_entity_poly.entity_id
_entity_poly.type
_entity_poly.pdbx_seq_one_letter_code
_entity_poly.pdbx_strand_id
1 'polypeptide(L)' 'MNKEPELIDIYAAFAMLALMQKPTKGKSKIDLAYEAFGQAEAMLEVREDFIDKSKDSHE' A
#
# COMPACT_ATOMS: atom_id res chain seq x y z
N MET A 1 9.09 -16.27 -11.66
CA MET A 1 8.94 -16.07 -11.25
C MET A 1 8.44 -16.41 -10.32
N ASN A 2 8.11 -16.45 -9.66
CA ASN A 2 7.75 -16.63 -8.84
C ASN A 2 7.76 -16.56 -7.88
N LYS A 3 7.57 -16.32 -7.48
CA LYS A 3 7.82 -16.15 -6.36
C LYS A 3 6.82 -15.59 -5.58
N GLU A 4 6.88 -15.29 -4.36
CA GLU A 4 5.91 -14.72 -3.52
C GLU A 4 5.74 -13.29 -3.83
N PRO A 5 4.57 -12.69 -3.74
CA PRO A 5 4.41 -11.26 -3.96
C PRO A 5 5.12 -10.52 -2.86
N GLU A 6 5.60 -9.35 -3.18
CA GLU A 6 6.21 -8.53 -2.18
C GLU A 6 5.14 -7.85 -1.36
N LEU A 7 5.53 -7.37 -0.20
CA LEU A 7 4.59 -6.73 0.69
C LEU A 7 3.90 -5.55 0.04
N ILE A 8 4.65 -4.80 -0.76
CA ILE A 8 4.05 -3.65 -1.41
C ILE A 8 2.95 -4.07 -2.36
N ASP A 9 3.10 -5.24 -2.98
CA ASP A 9 2.06 -5.72 -3.89
C ASP A 9 0.79 -6.04 -3.13
N ILE A 10 0.93 -6.59 -1.95
CA ILE A 10 -0.24 -6.91 -1.15
C ILE A 10 -0.93 -5.65 -0.68
N TYR A 11 -0.16 -4.69 -0.22
CA TYR A 11 -0.75 -3.43 0.22
C TYR A 11 -1.43 -2.72 -0.94
N ALA A 12 -0.81 -2.77 -2.12
CA ALA A 12 -1.40 -2.11 -3.28
C ALA A 12 -2.70 -2.78 -3.68
N ALA A 13 -2.78 -4.10 -3.53
CA ALA A 13 -4.00 -4.80 -3.86
C ALA A 13 -5.14 -4.35 -2.96
N PHE A 14 -4.89 -4.23 -1.68
CA PHE A 14 -5.93 -3.77 -0.77
C PHE A 14 -6.29 -2.32 -1.04
N ALA A 15 -5.30 -1.49 -1.35
CA ALA A 15 -5.57 -0.10 -1.65
C ALA A 15 -6.42 0.02 -2.91
N MET A 16 -6.11 -0.80 -3.92
CA MET A 16 -6.87 -0.76 -5.14
C MET A 16 -8.32 -1.14 -4.90
N LEU A 17 -8.50 -2.16 -4.09
CA LEU A 17 -9.85 -2.58 -3.77
C LEU A 17 -10.63 -1.45 -3.12
N ALA A 18 -10.02 -0.75 -2.19
CA ALA A 18 -10.67 0.35 -1.52
C ALA A 18 -10.99 1.48 -2.48
N LEU A 19 -10.05 1.77 -3.37
CA LEU A 19 -10.26 2.85 -4.34
C LEU A 19 -11.41 2.53 -5.28
N MET A 20 -11.55 1.28 -5.63
CA MET A 20 -12.59 0.90 -6.56
C MET A 20 -13.96 0.91 -5.93
N GLN A 21 -14.04 0.98 -4.62
CA GLN A 21 -15.33 1.05 -3.97
C GLN A 21 -15.90 2.44 -3.99
N LYS A 22 -15.11 3.44 -4.34
CA LYS A 22 -15.59 4.80 -4.38
C LYS A 22 -15.88 5.22 -5.79
N PRO A 23 -16.62 6.30 -5.99
CA PRO A 23 -16.81 6.81 -7.36
C PRO A 23 -15.46 7.16 -7.96
N THR A 24 -15.24 6.72 -9.17
CA THR A 24 -13.95 6.95 -9.80
C THR A 24 -14.09 7.81 -11.02
N LYS A 25 -14.93 8.79 -10.96
CA LYS A 25 -15.16 9.64 -12.07
C LYS A 25 -13.91 10.20 -12.64
N GLY A 26 -13.72 10.10 -13.91
CA GLY A 26 -12.60 10.70 -14.59
C GLY A 26 -11.29 9.98 -14.39
N LYS A 27 -11.25 8.87 -13.70
CA LYS A 27 -10.00 8.17 -13.48
C LYS A 27 -9.99 6.84 -14.20
N SER A 28 -8.90 6.56 -14.86
CA SER A 28 -8.77 5.28 -15.53
C SER A 28 -8.27 4.26 -14.51
N LYS A 29 -8.29 3.01 -14.92
CA LYS A 29 -7.77 1.96 -14.06
C LYS A 29 -6.28 2.16 -13.81
N ILE A 30 -5.58 2.67 -14.80
CA ILE A 30 -4.16 2.91 -14.61
C ILE A 30 -3.94 4.00 -13.59
N ASP A 31 -4.75 5.04 -13.61
CA ASP A 31 -4.64 6.09 -12.60
C ASP A 31 -4.86 5.51 -11.21
N LEU A 32 -5.85 4.65 -11.08
CA LEU A 32 -6.13 4.05 -9.79
C LEU A 32 -4.98 3.15 -9.34
N ALA A 33 -4.38 2.47 -10.28
CA ALA A 33 -3.27 1.60 -9.93
C ALA A 33 -2.10 2.40 -9.41
N TYR A 34 -1.81 3.53 -10.05
CA TYR A 34 -0.74 4.38 -9.53
C TYR A 34 -1.06 4.89 -8.14
N GLU A 35 -2.29 5.27 -7.91
CA GLU A 35 -2.68 5.72 -6.58
C GLU A 35 -2.53 4.60 -5.57
N ALA A 36 -2.89 3.39 -5.96
CA ALA A 36 -2.81 2.28 -5.03
C ALA A 36 -1.37 2.00 -4.63
N PHE A 37 -0.46 2.04 -5.59
CA PHE A 37 0.93 1.81 -5.25
C PHE A 37 1.50 2.97 -4.44
N GLY A 38 1.05 4.19 -4.69
CA GLY A 38 1.46 5.31 -3.89
C GLY A 38 1.04 5.15 -2.44
N GLN A 39 -0.17 4.67 -2.22
CA GLN A 39 -0.63 4.42 -0.86
C GLN A 39 0.14 3.29 -0.23
N ALA A 40 0.48 2.27 -1.01
CA ALA A 40 1.23 1.17 -0.48
C ALA A 40 2.61 1.62 -0.03
N GLU A 41 3.22 2.51 -0.79
CA GLU A 41 4.51 3.03 -0.40
C GLU A 41 4.42 3.79 0.90
N ALA A 42 3.39 4.61 1.05
CA ALA A 42 3.22 5.36 2.28
C ALA A 42 3.02 4.42 3.45
N MET A 43 2.27 3.36 3.25
CA MET A 43 2.05 2.40 4.31
C MET A 43 3.34 1.73 4.73
N LEU A 44 4.19 1.41 3.76
CA LEU A 44 5.44 0.78 4.10
C LEU A 44 6.35 1.70 4.88
N GLU A 45 6.34 2.97 4.53
CA GLU A 45 7.14 3.93 5.26
C GLU A 45 6.69 4.02 6.70
N VAL A 46 5.40 4.12 6.91
CA VAL A 46 4.88 4.22 8.26
C VAL A 46 5.13 2.93 9.02
N ARG A 47 5.05 1.82 8.34
CA ARG A 47 5.28 0.54 8.97
C ARG A 47 6.69 0.45 9.53
N GLU A 48 7.65 0.96 8.77
CA GLU A 48 9.02 0.92 9.24
C GLU A 48 9.20 1.78 10.47
N ASP A 49 8.56 2.93 10.48
CA ASP A 49 8.59 3.77 11.65
C ASP A 49 8.00 3.08 12.85
N PHE A 50 6.89 2.43 12.64
CA PHE A 50 6.22 1.73 13.71
C PHE A 50 7.09 0.63 14.28
N ILE A 51 7.75 -0.12 13.43
CA ILE A 51 8.60 -1.20 13.89
C ILE A 51 9.79 -0.65 14.68
N ASP A 52 10.37 0.42 14.20
CA ASP A 52 11.47 1.04 14.89
C ASP A 52 11.07 1.54 16.26
N LYS A 53 9.93 2.17 16.34
CA LYS A 53 9.48 2.67 17.62
C LYS A 53 9.15 1.55 18.58
N SER A 54 8.61 0.49 18.07
CA SER A 54 8.33 -0.64 18.90
C SER A 54 9.59 -1.23 19.48
N LYS A 55 10.61 -1.32 18.68
CA LYS A 55 11.86 -1.83 19.16
C LYS A 55 12.42 -0.95 20.22
N ASP A 56 12.35 0.33 20.02
CA ASP A 56 12.87 1.23 20.99
C ASP A 56 12.14 1.15 22.27
N SER A 57 10.85 1.10 22.22
CA SER A 57 10.14 1.08 23.46
C SER A 57 10.22 -0.24 24.13
N HIS A 58 10.78 -1.23 23.49
CA HIS A 58 10.90 -2.46 24.09
C HIS A 58 11.95 -2.53 25.02
N GLU A 59 12.79 -1.76 25.11
CA GLU A 59 13.80 -1.82 25.94
C GLU A 59 13.61 -1.58 27.03
#